data_9fd5e73403ec0a56cf50e59da3e8f2e6
#
_entry.id   9fd5e73403ec0a56cf50e59da3e8f2e6
#
_cell.length_a   1.000
_cell.length_b   1.000
_cell.length_c   1.000
_cell.angle_alpha   90.00
_cell.angle_beta   90.00
_cell.angle_gamma   90.00
#
_symmetry.space_group_name_H-M   'P 1'
#
loop_
_entity.id
_entity.type
_entity.pdbx_description
1 polymer ?
#
loop_
_entity_poly.entity_id
_entity_poly.type
_entity_poly.pdbx_seq_one_letter_code
_entity_poly.pdbx_strand_id
1 'polypeptide(L)'
;MITTSTHSLKKLLTIGAVADRAGVSVETIRFYVRKGLIEQPKRPLGGVRIYPEATVERLAFIHQAQELGFTLREIGELLALQADPAADCGDMKIRAAEKLVEVEAKFIRLAALRKTLRQLVDICPGAGDLDECSIVNALSATSAAATALSTTSSRNTAMKSTELNIEGMHCKGCAKTVEMLLTAVPGVKTATASYADHGARIFYDPAAVEPEALAAAVARAGYTATVRL
;
A
#
# COMPACT_ATOMS: atom_id res chain seq x y z
N MET A 1 -43.81 22.48 25.27
CA MET A 1 -43.30 21.26 24.64
C MET A 1 -41.84 21.14 25.05
N ILE A 2 -41.55 20.25 25.97
CA ILE A 2 -40.22 20.06 26.58
C ILE A 2 -39.49 19.06 25.69
N THR A 3 -38.51 19.52 24.90
CA THR A 3 -37.62 18.65 24.15
C THR A 3 -36.61 18.05 25.11
N THR A 4 -36.84 16.80 25.52
CA THR A 4 -35.92 15.96 26.27
C THR A 4 -34.73 15.65 25.36
N SER A 5 -33.62 16.38 25.56
CA SER A 5 -32.31 16.04 25.03
C SER A 5 -31.86 14.74 25.70
N THR A 6 -31.93 13.63 24.98
CA THR A 6 -31.36 12.35 25.39
C THR A 6 -29.86 12.46 25.45
N HIS A 7 -29.32 12.88 26.59
CA HIS A 7 -27.91 12.74 26.92
C HIS A 7 -27.62 11.24 26.98
N SER A 8 -27.08 10.69 25.90
CA SER A 8 -26.56 9.32 25.87
C SER A 8 -25.52 9.21 27.00
N LEU A 9 -25.88 8.53 28.07
CA LEU A 9 -24.97 8.22 29.17
C LEU A 9 -23.76 7.53 28.59
N LYS A 10 -22.64 8.22 28.47
CA LYS A 10 -21.37 7.68 28.00
C LYS A 10 -21.02 6.48 28.89
N LYS A 11 -21.26 5.28 28.39
CA LYS A 11 -21.02 4.04 29.12
C LYS A 11 -19.51 3.94 29.36
N LEU A 12 -19.14 4.02 30.63
CA LEU A 12 -17.75 4.00 31.06
C LEU A 12 -17.32 2.53 31.25
N LEU A 13 -16.20 2.15 30.65
CA LEU A 13 -15.74 0.76 30.58
C LEU A 13 -14.37 0.59 31.24
N THR A 14 -14.15 -0.50 31.94
CA THR A 14 -12.80 -0.92 32.34
C THR A 14 -12.03 -1.43 31.13
N ILE A 15 -10.70 -1.49 31.22
CA ILE A 15 -9.85 -2.00 30.11
C ILE A 15 -10.25 -3.44 29.72
N GLY A 16 -10.64 -4.29 30.67
CA GLY A 16 -11.14 -5.64 30.40
C GLY A 16 -12.44 -5.60 29.59
N ALA A 17 -13.41 -4.78 30.01
CA ALA A 17 -14.67 -4.66 29.29
C ALA A 17 -14.50 -4.06 27.89
N VAL A 18 -13.52 -3.18 27.67
CA VAL A 18 -13.15 -2.70 26.33
C VAL A 18 -12.54 -3.82 25.50
N ALA A 19 -11.64 -4.62 26.08
CA ALA A 19 -10.99 -5.76 25.43
C ALA A 19 -12.02 -6.79 24.95
N ASP A 20 -12.93 -7.18 25.84
CA ASP A 20 -14.01 -8.15 25.54
C ASP A 20 -14.92 -7.65 24.42
N ARG A 21 -15.31 -6.36 24.44
CA ARG A 21 -16.21 -5.78 23.42
C ARG A 21 -15.53 -5.55 22.07
N ALA A 22 -14.24 -5.24 22.07
CA ALA A 22 -13.47 -5.03 20.84
C ALA A 22 -12.88 -6.34 20.28
N GLY A 23 -13.02 -7.47 20.99
CA GLY A 23 -12.46 -8.75 20.56
C GLY A 23 -10.93 -8.79 20.57
N VAL A 24 -10.28 -8.00 21.42
CA VAL A 24 -8.81 -7.90 21.50
C VAL A 24 -8.30 -8.16 22.90
N SER A 25 -7.02 -8.48 23.06
CA SER A 25 -6.41 -8.64 24.38
C SER A 25 -6.17 -7.28 25.07
N VAL A 26 -6.14 -7.29 26.40
CA VAL A 26 -5.75 -6.12 27.19
C VAL A 26 -4.34 -5.64 26.83
N GLU A 27 -3.44 -6.58 26.52
CA GLU A 27 -2.08 -6.23 26.08
C GLU A 27 -2.08 -5.51 24.72
N THR A 28 -2.97 -5.87 23.81
CA THR A 28 -3.14 -5.16 22.53
C THR A 28 -3.58 -3.72 22.79
N ILE A 29 -4.52 -3.49 23.70
CA ILE A 29 -4.93 -2.11 24.06
C ILE A 29 -3.75 -1.33 24.64
N ARG A 30 -3.00 -1.93 25.58
CA ARG A 30 -1.81 -1.31 26.16
C ARG A 30 -0.74 -1.00 25.10
N PHE A 31 -0.59 -1.87 24.13
CA PHE A 31 0.32 -1.65 23.00
C PHE A 31 -0.12 -0.44 22.16
N TYR A 32 -1.42 -0.33 21.82
CA TYR A 32 -1.92 0.83 21.08
C TYR A 32 -1.84 2.13 21.87
N VAL A 33 -2.02 2.06 23.20
CA VAL A 33 -1.76 3.22 24.08
C VAL A 33 -0.28 3.67 23.99
N ARG A 34 0.67 2.73 24.08
CA ARG A 34 2.11 3.05 23.91
C ARG A 34 2.44 3.61 22.54
N LYS A 35 1.70 3.22 21.50
CA LYS A 35 1.85 3.74 20.13
C LYS A 35 1.11 5.06 19.88
N GLY A 36 0.40 5.58 20.87
CA GLY A 36 -0.36 6.83 20.74
C GLY A 36 -1.64 6.72 19.91
N LEU A 37 -2.05 5.50 19.54
CA LEU A 37 -3.29 5.26 18.78
C LEU A 37 -4.54 5.34 19.66
N ILE A 38 -4.41 5.06 20.94
CA ILE A 38 -5.47 5.14 21.95
C ILE A 38 -5.00 6.01 23.09
N GLU A 39 -5.86 6.94 23.50
CA GLU A 39 -5.59 7.79 24.64
C GLU A 39 -5.69 6.98 25.95
N GLN A 40 -4.73 7.18 26.84
CA GLN A 40 -4.77 6.58 28.16
C GLN A 40 -5.52 7.49 29.15
N PRO A 41 -6.68 7.07 29.67
CA PRO A 41 -7.40 7.87 30.66
C PRO A 41 -6.60 8.06 31.95
N LYS A 42 -6.76 9.21 32.58
CA LYS A 42 -6.20 9.45 33.91
C LYS A 42 -6.73 8.42 34.91
N ARG A 43 -5.86 7.94 35.76
CA ARG A 43 -6.26 7.03 36.85
C ARG A 43 -6.83 7.83 38.02
N PRO A 44 -8.08 7.60 38.44
CA PRO A 44 -8.60 8.24 39.64
C PRO A 44 -7.87 7.71 40.89
N LEU A 45 -7.82 8.52 41.95
CA LEU A 45 -7.21 8.15 43.22
C LEU A 45 -7.90 6.88 43.79
N GLY A 46 -7.11 5.82 43.97
CA GLY A 46 -7.61 4.54 44.49
C GLY A 46 -8.50 3.72 43.55
N GLY A 47 -8.70 4.18 42.27
CA GLY A 47 -9.58 3.54 41.32
C GLY A 47 -8.88 2.85 40.16
N VAL A 48 -9.68 2.29 39.24
CA VAL A 48 -9.27 1.73 37.97
C VAL A 48 -9.44 2.77 36.86
N ARG A 49 -8.63 2.68 35.78
CA ARG A 49 -8.83 3.53 34.59
C ARG A 49 -10.14 3.18 33.91
N ILE A 50 -10.87 4.20 33.54
CA ILE A 50 -12.17 4.08 32.88
C ILE A 50 -12.04 4.67 31.47
N TYR A 51 -12.39 3.88 30.47
CA TYR A 51 -12.35 4.22 29.06
C TYR A 51 -13.74 4.60 28.56
N PRO A 52 -13.87 5.61 27.72
CA PRO A 52 -15.13 5.93 27.05
C PRO A 52 -15.49 4.85 26.02
N GLU A 53 -16.77 4.70 25.73
CA GLU A 53 -17.27 3.75 24.71
C GLU A 53 -16.66 3.98 23.32
N ALA A 54 -16.37 5.22 22.96
CA ALA A 54 -15.66 5.59 21.74
C ALA A 54 -14.29 4.89 21.59
N THR A 55 -13.70 4.38 22.68
CA THR A 55 -12.48 3.57 22.61
C THR A 55 -12.71 2.25 21.87
N VAL A 56 -13.89 1.64 22.03
CA VAL A 56 -14.26 0.41 21.32
C VAL A 56 -14.40 0.68 19.81
N GLU A 57 -15.05 1.78 19.44
CA GLU A 57 -15.19 2.20 18.05
C GLU A 57 -13.82 2.50 17.42
N ARG A 58 -12.94 3.17 18.17
CA ARG A 58 -11.57 3.45 17.73
C ARG A 58 -10.74 2.16 17.53
N LEU A 59 -10.92 1.16 18.40
CA LEU A 59 -10.29 -0.15 18.24
C LEU A 59 -10.81 -0.88 17.01
N ALA A 60 -12.11 -0.86 16.76
CA ALA A 60 -12.71 -1.43 15.55
C ALA A 60 -12.16 -0.76 14.29
N PHE A 61 -12.03 0.57 14.29
CA PHE A 61 -11.40 1.31 13.18
C PHE A 61 -9.95 0.88 12.94
N ILE A 62 -9.14 0.78 14.01
CA ILE A 62 -7.74 0.34 13.92
C ILE A 62 -7.67 -1.07 13.29
N HIS A 63 -8.51 -1.98 13.74
CA HIS A 63 -8.54 -3.35 13.25
C HIS A 63 -8.93 -3.43 11.76
N GLN A 64 -10.01 -2.74 11.37
CA GLN A 64 -10.44 -2.66 9.97
C GLN A 64 -9.35 -2.06 9.05
N ALA A 65 -8.70 -1.01 9.50
CA ALA A 65 -7.61 -0.40 8.73
C ALA A 65 -6.40 -1.36 8.59
N GLN A 66 -6.08 -2.15 9.64
CA GLN A 66 -5.04 -3.18 9.55
C GLN A 66 -5.41 -4.30 8.56
N GLU A 67 -6.67 -4.73 8.52
CA GLU A 67 -7.16 -5.71 7.54
C GLU A 67 -7.02 -5.20 6.10
N LEU A 68 -7.18 -3.89 5.89
CA LEU A 68 -6.94 -3.23 4.60
C LEU A 68 -5.44 -3.02 4.31
N GLY A 69 -4.55 -3.45 5.21
CA GLY A 69 -3.10 -3.40 5.03
C GLY A 69 -2.45 -2.08 5.42
N PHE A 70 -3.15 -1.19 6.13
CA PHE A 70 -2.53 0.00 6.69
C PHE A 70 -1.60 -0.36 7.85
N THR A 71 -0.44 0.25 7.90
CA THR A 71 0.49 0.17 9.02
C THR A 71 -0.02 1.00 10.20
N LEU A 72 0.45 0.70 11.42
CA LEU A 72 0.06 1.47 12.61
C LEU A 72 0.39 2.97 12.50
N ARG A 73 1.43 3.33 11.77
CA ARG A 73 1.79 4.73 11.50
C ARG A 73 0.74 5.40 10.63
N GLU A 74 0.38 4.77 9.51
CA GLU A 74 -0.66 5.27 8.60
C GLU A 74 -2.02 5.35 9.29
N ILE A 75 -2.35 4.38 10.14
CA ILE A 75 -3.57 4.41 10.97
C ILE A 75 -3.55 5.61 11.91
N GLY A 76 -2.41 5.92 12.49
CA GLY A 76 -2.26 7.13 13.30
C GLY A 76 -2.53 8.41 12.51
N GLU A 77 -2.06 8.48 11.26
CA GLU A 77 -2.32 9.61 10.35
C GLU A 77 -3.82 9.71 9.99
N LEU A 78 -4.49 8.57 9.70
CA LEU A 78 -5.94 8.53 9.45
C LEU A 78 -6.75 9.00 10.67
N LEU A 79 -6.36 8.57 11.87
CA LEU A 79 -7.01 8.99 13.10
C LEU A 79 -6.79 10.48 13.42
N ALA A 80 -5.63 11.02 13.04
CA ALA A 80 -5.34 12.45 13.16
C ALA A 80 -6.22 13.27 12.20
N LEU A 81 -6.36 12.83 10.94
CA LEU A 81 -7.27 13.43 9.97
C LEU A 81 -8.72 13.41 10.46
N GLN A 82 -9.17 12.29 11.03
CA GLN A 82 -10.53 12.18 11.58
C GLN A 82 -10.78 13.15 12.74
N ALA A 83 -9.74 13.51 13.49
CA ALA A 83 -9.82 14.43 14.62
C ALA A 83 -9.64 15.91 14.22
N ASP A 84 -9.17 16.19 13.01
CA ASP A 84 -8.93 17.54 12.50
C ASP A 84 -10.22 18.13 11.90
N PRO A 85 -10.77 19.22 12.48
CA PRO A 85 -11.95 19.88 11.93
C PRO A 85 -11.74 20.53 10.55
N ALA A 86 -10.49 20.75 10.15
CA ALA A 86 -10.14 21.34 8.86
C ALA A 86 -9.96 20.28 7.75
N ALA A 87 -9.81 19.00 8.12
CA ALA A 87 -9.67 17.90 7.16
C ALA A 87 -11.02 17.61 6.48
N ASP A 88 -10.94 17.22 5.22
CA ASP A 88 -12.10 16.85 4.43
C ASP A 88 -12.06 15.38 3.95
N CYS A 89 -13.11 14.97 3.25
CA CYS A 89 -13.19 13.63 2.66
C CYS A 89 -12.12 13.41 1.57
N GLY A 90 -11.62 14.49 0.95
CA GLY A 90 -10.53 14.44 -0.04
C GLY A 90 -9.22 13.96 0.58
N ASP A 91 -8.90 14.42 1.79
CA ASP A 91 -7.69 14.00 2.50
C ASP A 91 -7.70 12.49 2.79
N MET A 92 -8.84 11.96 3.24
CA MET A 92 -9.04 10.52 3.44
C MET A 92 -8.94 9.73 2.13
N LYS A 93 -9.52 10.26 1.04
CA LYS A 93 -9.45 9.66 -0.29
C LYS A 93 -8.01 9.55 -0.80
N ILE A 94 -7.20 10.58 -0.57
CA ILE A 94 -5.78 10.58 -0.94
C ILE A 94 -5.04 9.43 -0.22
N ARG A 95 -5.23 9.27 1.09
CA ARG A 95 -4.59 8.19 1.86
C ARG A 95 -5.03 6.80 1.41
N ALA A 96 -6.31 6.64 1.10
CA ALA A 96 -6.83 5.37 0.55
C ALA A 96 -6.25 5.08 -0.84
N ALA A 97 -6.11 6.08 -1.70
CA ALA A 97 -5.52 5.93 -3.02
C ALA A 97 -4.03 5.56 -2.95
N GLU A 98 -3.26 6.18 -2.06
CA GLU A 98 -1.86 5.81 -1.80
C GLU A 98 -1.74 4.34 -1.38
N LYS A 99 -2.61 3.87 -0.49
CA LYS A 99 -2.64 2.47 -0.06
C LYS A 99 -3.02 1.52 -1.20
N LEU A 100 -3.98 1.90 -2.04
CA LEU A 100 -4.38 1.11 -3.20
C LEU A 100 -3.20 0.88 -4.15
N VAL A 101 -2.42 1.90 -4.46
CA VAL A 101 -1.22 1.79 -5.30
C VAL A 101 -0.19 0.83 -4.70
N GLU A 102 0.01 0.87 -3.38
CA GLU A 102 0.91 -0.06 -2.69
C GLU A 102 0.43 -1.51 -2.81
N VAL A 103 -0.89 -1.73 -2.65
CA VAL A 103 -1.51 -3.05 -2.77
C VAL A 103 -1.40 -3.59 -4.20
N GLU A 104 -1.65 -2.75 -5.21
CA GLU A 104 -1.50 -3.11 -6.62
C GLU A 104 -0.06 -3.53 -6.95
N ALA A 105 0.92 -2.77 -6.48
CA ALA A 105 2.33 -3.12 -6.66
C ALA A 105 2.68 -4.47 -6.01
N LYS A 106 2.18 -4.73 -4.80
CA LYS A 106 2.33 -6.02 -4.12
C LYS A 106 1.67 -7.16 -4.91
N PHE A 107 0.48 -6.92 -5.44
CA PHE A 107 -0.25 -7.89 -6.24
C PHE A 107 0.53 -8.31 -7.50
N ILE A 108 1.07 -7.33 -8.24
CA ILE A 108 1.90 -7.59 -9.43
C ILE A 108 3.12 -8.43 -9.05
N ARG A 109 3.80 -8.06 -7.96
CA ARG A 109 4.96 -8.82 -7.47
C ARG A 109 4.60 -10.26 -7.06
N LEU A 110 3.49 -10.44 -6.35
CA LEU A 110 3.01 -11.77 -5.96
C LEU A 110 2.61 -12.62 -7.17
N ALA A 111 1.99 -12.00 -8.19
CA ALA A 111 1.67 -12.69 -9.44
C ALA A 111 2.93 -13.18 -10.17
N ALA A 112 3.99 -12.37 -10.20
CA ALA A 112 5.28 -12.77 -10.78
C ALA A 112 5.91 -13.93 -10.01
N LEU A 113 5.95 -13.84 -8.67
CA LEU A 113 6.45 -14.92 -7.81
C LEU A 113 5.66 -16.22 -8.01
N ARG A 114 4.34 -16.14 -8.09
CA ARG A 114 3.47 -17.29 -8.37
C ARG A 114 3.82 -17.93 -9.71
N LYS A 115 4.05 -17.12 -10.75
CA LYS A 115 4.44 -17.63 -12.07
C LYS A 115 5.76 -18.39 -12.00
N THR A 116 6.77 -17.81 -11.36
CA THR A 116 8.11 -18.45 -11.18
C THR A 116 7.99 -19.77 -10.41
N LEU A 117 7.26 -19.78 -9.30
CA LEU A 117 7.07 -20.99 -8.51
C LEU A 117 6.36 -22.10 -9.30
N ARG A 118 5.34 -21.76 -10.09
CA ARG A 118 4.69 -22.74 -10.98
C ARG A 118 5.69 -23.34 -11.98
N GLN A 119 6.48 -22.50 -12.63
CA GLN A 119 7.51 -22.98 -13.57
C GLN A 119 8.49 -23.95 -12.90
N LEU A 120 8.95 -23.63 -11.67
CA LEU A 120 9.85 -24.53 -10.92
C LEU A 120 9.18 -25.87 -10.58
N VAL A 121 7.91 -25.84 -10.20
CA VAL A 121 7.13 -27.06 -9.91
C VAL A 121 6.92 -27.88 -11.17
N ASP A 122 6.58 -27.24 -12.30
CA ASP A 122 6.31 -27.92 -13.58
C ASP A 122 7.56 -28.59 -14.17
N ILE A 123 8.76 -28.01 -13.94
CA ILE A 123 10.04 -28.55 -14.42
C ILE A 123 10.55 -29.68 -13.52
N CYS A 124 10.14 -29.71 -12.26
CA CYS A 124 10.62 -30.74 -11.32
C CYS A 124 9.90 -32.07 -11.55
N PRO A 125 10.60 -33.18 -11.87
CA PRO A 125 9.97 -34.48 -12.11
C PRO A 125 9.40 -35.11 -10.83
N GLY A 126 9.65 -34.55 -9.66
CA GLY A 126 9.16 -35.05 -8.36
C GLY A 126 9.84 -36.33 -7.87
N ALA A 127 10.88 -36.81 -8.57
CA ALA A 127 11.65 -37.99 -8.22
C ALA A 127 13.12 -37.80 -8.63
N GLY A 128 14.06 -38.43 -7.92
CA GLY A 128 15.51 -38.30 -8.14
C GLY A 128 16.23 -37.69 -6.95
N ASP A 129 17.57 -37.58 -7.06
CA ASP A 129 18.43 -37.03 -6.03
C ASP A 129 18.26 -35.51 -5.93
N LEU A 130 18.37 -34.95 -4.71
CA LEU A 130 18.27 -33.52 -4.46
C LEU A 130 19.37 -32.70 -5.14
N ASP A 131 20.53 -33.30 -5.42
CA ASP A 131 21.65 -32.64 -6.10
C ASP A 131 21.33 -32.32 -7.57
N GLU A 132 20.42 -33.08 -8.18
CA GLU A 132 19.90 -32.83 -9.54
C GLU A 132 18.55 -32.07 -9.56
N CYS A 133 18.04 -31.72 -8.39
CA CYS A 133 16.74 -31.05 -8.27
C CYS A 133 16.78 -29.64 -8.87
N SER A 134 15.97 -29.41 -9.89
CA SER A 134 15.84 -28.10 -10.57
C SER A 134 15.46 -26.96 -9.61
N ILE A 135 14.65 -27.25 -8.57
CA ILE A 135 14.23 -26.28 -7.56
C ILE A 135 15.43 -25.93 -6.66
N VAL A 136 16.18 -26.94 -6.18
CA VAL A 136 17.38 -26.72 -5.34
C VAL A 136 18.40 -25.92 -6.12
N ASN A 137 18.67 -26.29 -7.37
CA ASN A 137 19.63 -25.60 -8.23
C ASN A 137 19.21 -24.15 -8.50
N ALA A 138 17.93 -23.88 -8.74
CA ALA A 138 17.41 -22.52 -8.92
C ALA A 138 17.50 -21.66 -7.67
N LEU A 139 17.32 -22.23 -6.48
CA LEU A 139 17.43 -21.53 -5.19
C LEU A 139 18.90 -21.39 -4.73
N SER A 140 19.75 -22.32 -5.11
CA SER A 140 21.20 -22.32 -4.77
C SER A 140 22.01 -21.44 -5.70
N ALA A 141 21.51 -21.15 -6.90
CA ALA A 141 22.13 -20.22 -7.83
C ALA A 141 22.20 -18.82 -7.16
N THR A 142 23.32 -18.59 -6.50
CA THR A 142 23.63 -17.36 -5.80
C THR A 142 23.40 -16.17 -6.72
N SER A 143 22.96 -15.07 -6.18
CA SER A 143 22.78 -13.68 -6.67
C SER A 143 23.43 -13.24 -8.02
N ALA A 144 24.47 -13.92 -8.52
CA ALA A 144 25.01 -13.72 -9.86
C ALA A 144 24.06 -14.16 -10.98
N ALA A 145 23.16 -15.13 -10.72
CA ALA A 145 22.17 -15.58 -11.71
C ALA A 145 20.87 -14.74 -11.68
N ALA A 146 20.59 -14.01 -10.61
CA ALA A 146 19.50 -13.04 -10.59
C ALA A 146 19.75 -11.89 -11.59
N THR A 147 21.03 -11.60 -11.90
CA THR A 147 21.41 -10.70 -12.99
C THR A 147 21.32 -11.39 -14.36
N ALA A 148 21.43 -12.72 -14.43
CA ALA A 148 21.38 -13.47 -15.69
C ALA A 148 19.96 -13.81 -16.16
N LEU A 149 18.95 -13.88 -15.28
CA LEU A 149 17.54 -13.99 -15.67
C LEU A 149 16.97 -12.67 -16.19
N SER A 150 17.70 -11.56 -15.99
CA SER A 150 17.42 -10.26 -16.61
C SER A 150 18.12 -10.10 -17.97
N THR A 151 18.95 -11.06 -18.41
CA THR A 151 19.84 -10.91 -19.58
C THR A 151 19.55 -11.88 -20.72
N THR A 152 18.42 -12.59 -20.72
CA THR A 152 18.01 -13.32 -21.92
C THR A 152 16.95 -12.53 -22.70
N SER A 153 17.28 -11.33 -23.08
CA SER A 153 16.84 -10.68 -24.33
C SER A 153 17.62 -9.40 -24.56
N SER A 154 18.96 -9.52 -24.67
CA SER A 154 19.75 -8.44 -25.25
C SER A 154 19.75 -8.60 -26.78
N ARG A 155 18.59 -8.37 -27.40
CA ARG A 155 18.59 -7.77 -28.73
C ARG A 155 18.80 -6.29 -28.52
N ASN A 156 19.85 -5.79 -29.12
CA ASN A 156 20.23 -4.37 -29.21
C ASN A 156 19.08 -3.58 -29.85
N THR A 157 18.03 -3.28 -29.12
CA THR A 157 16.94 -2.42 -29.55
C THR A 157 17.22 -1.04 -28.96
N ALA A 158 17.42 -0.07 -29.82
CA ALA A 158 17.69 1.31 -29.44
C ALA A 158 16.57 1.80 -28.50
N MET A 159 16.92 2.00 -27.24
CA MET A 159 16.00 2.55 -26.21
C MET A 159 15.47 3.90 -26.69
N LYS A 160 14.17 4.11 -26.62
CA LYS A 160 13.55 5.40 -26.91
C LYS A 160 13.13 6.09 -25.60
N SER A 161 13.11 7.41 -25.65
CA SER A 161 12.51 8.23 -24.61
C SER A 161 11.22 8.85 -25.13
N THR A 162 10.20 8.90 -24.29
CA THR A 162 8.98 9.65 -24.56
C THR A 162 8.63 10.51 -23.36
N GLU A 163 7.89 11.58 -23.60
CA GLU A 163 7.35 12.43 -22.54
C GLU A 163 5.83 12.32 -22.57
N LEU A 164 5.25 12.14 -21.39
CA LEU A 164 3.80 12.21 -21.19
C LEU A 164 3.45 13.51 -20.49
N ASN A 165 2.42 14.19 -20.97
CA ASN A 165 1.74 15.22 -20.19
C ASN A 165 0.69 14.54 -19.31
N ILE A 166 0.69 14.84 -18.00
CA ILE A 166 -0.15 14.15 -17.03
C ILE A 166 -0.94 15.18 -16.23
N GLU A 167 -2.25 15.17 -16.45
CA GLU A 167 -3.19 16.00 -15.70
C GLU A 167 -3.79 15.22 -14.54
N GLY A 168 -4.19 15.93 -13.48
CA GLY A 168 -4.77 15.33 -12.27
C GLY A 168 -3.75 15.06 -11.16
N MET A 169 -2.47 15.41 -11.34
CA MET A 169 -1.50 15.41 -10.25
C MET A 169 -1.71 16.64 -9.36
N HIS A 170 -2.00 16.44 -8.09
CA HIS A 170 -2.24 17.52 -7.13
C HIS A 170 -1.10 17.73 -6.12
N CYS A 171 -0.13 16.82 -6.07
CA CYS A 171 0.98 16.88 -5.13
C CYS A 171 2.20 16.06 -5.60
N LYS A 172 3.35 16.23 -4.91
CA LYS A 172 4.56 15.44 -5.17
C LYS A 172 4.36 13.93 -4.97
N GLY A 173 3.43 13.52 -4.11
CA GLY A 173 3.06 12.12 -3.91
C GLY A 173 2.44 11.51 -5.17
N CYS A 174 1.59 12.27 -5.88
CA CYS A 174 1.01 11.86 -7.16
C CYS A 174 2.08 11.59 -8.22
N ALA A 175 3.10 12.46 -8.32
CA ALA A 175 4.21 12.25 -9.25
C ALA A 175 4.96 10.95 -8.95
N LYS A 176 5.23 10.65 -7.68
CA LYS A 176 5.89 9.41 -7.27
C LYS A 176 5.03 8.16 -7.56
N THR A 177 3.73 8.29 -7.43
CA THR A 177 2.76 7.25 -7.82
C THR A 177 2.84 6.96 -9.31
N VAL A 178 2.85 8.00 -10.14
CA VAL A 178 2.98 7.88 -11.60
C VAL A 178 4.31 7.24 -11.98
N GLU A 179 5.42 7.61 -11.34
CA GLU A 179 6.73 6.97 -11.56
C GLU A 179 6.68 5.47 -11.29
N MET A 180 6.08 5.06 -10.17
CA MET A 180 5.96 3.64 -9.81
C MET A 180 5.09 2.87 -10.80
N LEU A 181 3.97 3.44 -11.22
CA LEU A 181 3.07 2.83 -12.21
C LEU A 181 3.76 2.63 -13.55
N LEU A 182 4.46 3.65 -14.04
CA LEU A 182 5.19 3.59 -15.31
C LEU A 182 6.36 2.60 -15.23
N THR A 183 7.09 2.57 -14.12
CA THR A 183 8.20 1.63 -13.93
C THR A 183 7.73 0.18 -13.81
N ALA A 184 6.49 -0.05 -13.40
CA ALA A 184 5.90 -1.38 -13.33
C ALA A 184 5.46 -1.94 -14.70
N VAL A 185 5.42 -1.10 -15.76
CA VAL A 185 5.05 -1.55 -17.11
C VAL A 185 6.21 -2.34 -17.73
N PRO A 186 5.98 -3.58 -18.21
CA PRO A 186 7.00 -4.36 -18.88
C PRO A 186 7.55 -3.62 -20.11
N GLY A 187 8.88 -3.48 -20.19
CA GLY A 187 9.54 -2.71 -21.27
C GLY A 187 9.97 -1.30 -20.86
N VAL A 188 9.51 -0.78 -19.72
CA VAL A 188 9.99 0.49 -19.16
C VAL A 188 11.26 0.23 -18.34
N LYS A 189 12.30 0.98 -18.61
CA LYS A 189 13.59 0.93 -17.90
C LYS A 189 13.64 1.92 -16.74
N THR A 190 13.20 3.15 -17.01
CA THR A 190 13.15 4.24 -16.02
C THR A 190 12.01 5.19 -16.38
N ALA A 191 11.33 5.68 -15.35
CA ALA A 191 10.37 6.76 -15.47
C ALA A 191 10.65 7.80 -14.40
N THR A 192 10.55 9.06 -14.73
CA THR A 192 10.67 10.19 -13.81
C THR A 192 9.51 11.13 -14.04
N ALA A 193 8.68 11.36 -13.02
CA ALA A 193 7.55 12.26 -13.10
C ALA A 193 7.78 13.52 -12.27
N SER A 194 7.35 14.65 -12.79
CA SER A 194 7.44 15.95 -12.14
C SER A 194 6.05 16.55 -11.98
N TYR A 195 5.70 16.85 -10.73
CA TYR A 195 4.48 17.57 -10.43
C TYR A 195 4.51 19.02 -10.95
N ALA A 196 5.70 19.67 -10.90
CA ALA A 196 5.86 21.05 -11.34
C ALA A 196 5.70 21.21 -12.86
N ASP A 197 6.12 20.20 -13.62
CA ASP A 197 6.09 20.20 -15.09
C ASP A 197 4.85 19.50 -15.64
N HIS A 198 3.97 18.99 -14.78
CA HIS A 198 2.80 18.20 -15.13
C HIS A 198 3.11 17.08 -16.13
N GLY A 199 4.27 16.43 -16.01
CA GLY A 199 4.75 15.48 -17.00
C GLY A 199 5.58 14.35 -16.43
N ALA A 200 5.79 13.32 -17.27
CA ALA A 200 6.73 12.24 -16.98
C ALA A 200 7.60 11.97 -18.21
N ARG A 201 8.91 11.77 -17.95
CA ARG A 201 9.88 11.31 -18.95
C ARG A 201 10.14 9.82 -18.72
N ILE A 202 10.03 9.04 -19.79
CA ILE A 202 10.08 7.59 -19.73
C ILE A 202 11.10 7.08 -20.74
N PHE A 203 12.01 6.20 -20.28
CA PHE A 203 12.92 5.44 -21.12
C PHE A 203 12.39 4.01 -21.23
N TYR A 204 12.10 3.55 -22.44
CA TYR A 204 11.44 2.28 -22.69
C TYR A 204 11.99 1.57 -23.94
N ASP A 205 11.72 0.27 -24.03
CA ASP A 205 11.99 -0.55 -25.21
C ASP A 205 10.79 -0.48 -26.17
N PRO A 206 10.93 0.13 -27.36
CA PRO A 206 9.83 0.26 -28.32
C PRO A 206 9.35 -1.08 -28.92
N ALA A 207 10.13 -2.14 -28.76
CA ALA A 207 9.70 -3.49 -29.17
C ALA A 207 8.82 -4.18 -28.10
N ALA A 208 8.86 -3.69 -26.86
CA ALA A 208 8.12 -4.28 -25.75
C ALA A 208 6.86 -3.49 -25.35
N VAL A 209 6.86 -2.16 -25.54
CA VAL A 209 5.74 -1.30 -25.17
C VAL A 209 5.63 -0.08 -26.08
N GLU A 210 4.40 0.29 -26.41
CA GLU A 210 4.09 1.50 -27.17
C GLU A 210 3.77 2.67 -26.25
N PRO A 211 4.03 3.93 -26.66
CA PRO A 211 3.75 5.13 -25.86
C PRO A 211 2.30 5.24 -25.40
N GLU A 212 1.36 4.79 -26.23
CA GLU A 212 -0.08 4.79 -25.94
C GLU A 212 -0.42 3.84 -24.80
N ALA A 213 0.27 2.71 -24.68
CA ALA A 213 0.11 1.77 -23.58
C ALA A 213 0.61 2.35 -22.25
N LEU A 214 1.64 3.21 -22.30
CA LEU A 214 2.15 3.94 -21.12
C LEU A 214 1.10 4.97 -20.64
N ALA A 215 0.49 5.72 -21.57
CA ALA A 215 -0.56 6.65 -21.27
C ALA A 215 -1.79 5.93 -20.68
N ALA A 216 -2.16 4.76 -21.23
CA ALA A 216 -3.27 3.94 -20.73
C ALA A 216 -2.99 3.39 -19.32
N ALA A 217 -1.73 3.07 -18.99
CA ALA A 217 -1.36 2.60 -17.64
C ALA A 217 -1.58 3.70 -16.58
N VAL A 218 -1.25 4.93 -16.92
CA VAL A 218 -1.45 6.11 -16.05
C VAL A 218 -2.95 6.45 -15.95
N ALA A 219 -3.71 6.30 -17.05
CA ALA A 219 -5.15 6.56 -17.08
C ALA A 219 -5.94 5.60 -16.16
N ARG A 220 -5.52 4.33 -16.05
CA ARG A 220 -6.15 3.36 -15.12
C ARG A 220 -6.04 3.75 -13.65
N ALA A 221 -5.07 4.58 -13.31
CA ALA A 221 -4.88 5.10 -11.95
C ALA A 221 -5.65 6.42 -11.69
N GLY A 222 -6.47 6.86 -12.64
CA GLY A 222 -7.31 8.04 -12.48
C GLY A 222 -6.66 9.35 -12.91
N TYR A 223 -5.52 9.30 -13.61
CA TYR A 223 -4.87 10.47 -14.20
C TYR A 223 -5.18 10.55 -15.71
N THR A 224 -5.19 11.75 -16.28
CA THR A 224 -5.26 11.93 -17.73
C THR A 224 -3.83 12.03 -18.27
N ALA A 225 -3.42 11.14 -19.16
CA ALA A 225 -2.09 11.15 -19.76
C ALA A 225 -2.15 11.23 -21.28
N THR A 226 -1.36 12.14 -21.87
CA THR A 226 -1.22 12.31 -23.33
C THR A 226 0.26 12.28 -23.70
N VAL A 227 0.58 11.62 -24.82
CA VAL A 227 1.95 11.58 -25.34
C VAL A 227 2.34 12.96 -25.87
N ARG A 228 3.46 13.50 -25.41
CA ARG A 228 4.05 14.71 -25.96
C ARG A 228 4.86 14.34 -27.21
N LEU A 229 4.44 14.84 -28.35
CA LEU A 229 5.16 14.70 -29.63
C LEU A 229 6.35 15.64 -29.70
#